data_f94ef4d8a492d02cd7c41d74e6f0e5df
#
_entry.id   f94ef4d8a492d02cd7c41d74e6f0e5df
#
_cell.length_a   1.000
_cell.length_b   1.000
_cell.length_c   1.000
_cell.angle_alpha   90.00
_cell.angle_beta   90.00
_cell.angle_gamma   90.00
#
_symmetry.space_group_name_H-M   'P 1'
#
loop_
_entity.id
_entity.type
_entity.pdbx_description
1 polymer ?
#
loop_
_entity_poly.entity_id
_entity_poly.type
_entity_poly.pdbx_seq_one_letter_code
_entity_poly.pdbx_strand_id
1 'polypeptide(L)'
;MKPLIFSTLLAASAAAHPVSFEGAYQLMLGGTDSMQNFELYHSYTPKTAFGLHAMRFEDERDDDLFAGVQHNWLLKRWNLPDAQANLYLGAAAGLAKQDGDSWAPAGLGFFRADYETRRIFTAFETKLVGSEDVSRGVTSASVGFAPYKAEFEELNTWLILQLEHVSGMEDDLAIIPKIRLFKGNYFLELGCSLEGAPLVNFMMHF
;
A
#
# COMPACT_ATOMS: atom_id res chain seq x y z
N MET A 1 35.61 -29.50 -0.84
CA MET A 1 34.15 -29.48 -0.58
C MET A 1 33.81 -28.08 -0.12
N LYS A 2 33.13 -27.30 -0.95
CA LYS A 2 32.63 -25.95 -0.59
C LYS A 2 31.29 -26.14 0.13
N PRO A 3 31.04 -25.49 1.28
CA PRO A 3 29.70 -25.55 1.88
C PRO A 3 28.72 -24.86 0.99
N LEU A 4 27.65 -25.56 0.59
CA LEU A 4 26.45 -24.97 0.01
C LEU A 4 25.83 -24.10 1.11
N ILE A 5 25.94 -22.78 0.95
CA ILE A 5 25.15 -21.83 1.74
C ILE A 5 23.74 -21.95 1.18
N PHE A 6 22.89 -22.70 1.88
CA PHE A 6 21.46 -22.63 1.71
C PHE A 6 21.04 -21.23 2.20
N SER A 7 20.98 -20.28 1.28
CA SER A 7 20.19 -19.08 1.50
C SER A 7 18.73 -19.53 1.62
N THR A 8 18.25 -19.67 2.85
CA THR A 8 16.81 -19.71 3.11
C THR A 8 16.25 -18.39 2.58
N LEU A 9 15.72 -18.40 1.35
CA LEU A 9 14.80 -17.38 0.92
C LEU A 9 13.65 -17.41 1.93
N LEU A 10 13.68 -16.48 2.90
CA LEU A 10 12.45 -16.15 3.63
C LEU A 10 11.41 -15.85 2.57
N ALA A 11 10.30 -16.57 2.61
CA ALA A 11 9.16 -16.32 1.78
C ALA A 11 8.89 -14.81 1.81
N ALA A 12 8.98 -14.18 0.64
CA ALA A 12 8.72 -12.75 0.53
C ALA A 12 7.36 -12.49 1.15
N SER A 13 7.34 -11.59 2.13
CA SER A 13 6.13 -11.28 2.87
C SER A 13 5.03 -10.84 1.91
N ALA A 14 3.82 -11.35 2.11
CA ALA A 14 2.66 -11.12 1.28
C ALA A 14 2.05 -9.70 1.43
N ALA A 15 2.79 -8.74 1.97
CA ALA A 15 2.34 -7.37 2.10
C ALA A 15 2.65 -6.56 0.83
N ALA A 16 1.73 -5.69 0.44
CA ALA A 16 1.98 -4.69 -0.59
C ALA A 16 3.04 -3.71 -0.09
N HIS A 17 4.28 -3.88 -0.51
CA HIS A 17 5.40 -3.03 -0.11
C HIS A 17 5.69 -1.98 -1.19
N PRO A 18 5.94 -0.71 -0.83
CA PRO A 18 6.26 0.35 -1.79
C PRO A 18 7.66 0.22 -2.41
N VAL A 19 8.48 -0.72 -1.92
CA VAL A 19 9.80 -1.10 -2.47
C VAL A 19 9.88 -2.62 -2.54
N SER A 20 10.10 -3.15 -3.74
CA SER A 20 10.22 -4.58 -4.02
C SER A 20 11.69 -5.02 -4.11
N PHE A 21 11.98 -6.14 -4.78
CA PHE A 21 13.36 -6.56 -5.06
C PHE A 21 13.97 -5.71 -6.18
N GLU A 22 15.29 -5.63 -6.19
CA GLU A 22 16.04 -4.83 -7.18
C GLU A 22 15.72 -5.29 -8.60
N GLY A 23 15.44 -4.32 -9.48
CA GLY A 23 15.06 -4.52 -10.87
C GLY A 23 13.58 -4.75 -11.12
N ALA A 24 12.77 -5.01 -10.08
CA ALA A 24 11.35 -5.25 -10.26
C ALA A 24 10.56 -3.99 -10.60
N TYR A 25 9.54 -4.17 -11.43
CA TYR A 25 8.43 -3.24 -11.55
C TYR A 25 7.25 -3.73 -10.71
N GLN A 26 6.49 -2.80 -10.19
CA GLN A 26 5.32 -3.05 -9.36
C GLN A 26 4.18 -2.14 -9.80
N LEU A 27 3.06 -2.75 -10.14
CA LEU A 27 1.80 -2.07 -10.40
C LEU A 27 0.86 -2.30 -9.22
N MET A 28 0.29 -1.24 -8.68
CA MET A 28 -0.76 -1.29 -7.66
C MET A 28 -1.96 -0.45 -8.12
N LEU A 29 -3.12 -1.05 -8.00
CA LEU A 29 -4.42 -0.44 -8.28
C LEU A 29 -5.33 -0.74 -7.10
N GLY A 30 -6.08 0.21 -6.63
CA GLY A 30 -7.02 -0.09 -5.56
C GLY A 30 -7.74 1.12 -5.01
N GLY A 31 -8.57 0.85 -4.04
CA GLY A 31 -9.32 1.83 -3.29
C GLY A 31 -10.73 1.38 -2.96
N THR A 32 -11.47 2.34 -2.48
CA THR A 32 -12.91 2.27 -2.19
C THR A 32 -13.68 3.11 -3.22
N ASP A 33 -14.97 3.27 -3.04
CA ASP A 33 -15.79 4.23 -3.79
C ASP A 33 -15.37 5.69 -3.54
N SER A 34 -14.92 6.01 -2.32
CA SER A 34 -14.52 7.36 -1.93
C SER A 34 -13.03 7.69 -2.22
N MET A 35 -12.18 6.68 -2.46
CA MET A 35 -10.76 6.90 -2.74
C MET A 35 -10.23 5.83 -3.70
N GLN A 36 -9.57 6.28 -4.76
CA GLN A 36 -8.92 5.42 -5.74
C GLN A 36 -7.42 5.74 -5.82
N ASN A 37 -6.61 4.70 -6.01
CA ASN A 37 -5.16 4.78 -6.00
C ASN A 37 -4.56 4.00 -7.16
N PHE A 38 -3.61 4.61 -7.86
CA PHE A 38 -2.78 4.03 -8.90
C PHE A 38 -1.32 4.27 -8.58
N GLU A 39 -0.51 3.21 -8.56
CA GLU A 39 0.92 3.32 -8.33
C GLU A 39 1.67 2.39 -9.31
N LEU A 40 2.71 2.92 -9.97
CA LEU A 40 3.61 2.16 -10.82
C LEU A 40 5.05 2.51 -10.46
N TYR A 41 5.77 1.58 -9.84
CA TYR A 41 7.13 1.80 -9.35
C TYR A 41 8.14 0.86 -9.99
N HIS A 42 9.36 1.33 -10.10
CA HIS A 42 10.56 0.54 -10.39
C HIS A 42 11.51 0.59 -9.19
N SER A 43 11.79 -0.57 -8.61
CA SER A 43 12.77 -0.74 -7.52
C SER A 43 14.17 -0.83 -8.10
N TYR A 44 14.88 0.29 -8.21
CA TYR A 44 16.22 0.35 -8.80
C TYR A 44 17.34 -0.04 -7.81
N THR A 45 17.01 -0.17 -6.51
CA THR A 45 17.83 -0.82 -5.48
C THR A 45 16.94 -1.63 -4.54
N PRO A 46 17.50 -2.51 -3.68
CA PRO A 46 16.70 -3.23 -2.68
C PRO A 46 16.04 -2.33 -1.62
N LYS A 47 16.35 -1.03 -1.61
CA LYS A 47 15.87 -0.08 -0.61
C LYS A 47 15.13 1.13 -1.18
N THR A 48 15.09 1.27 -2.48
CA THR A 48 14.55 2.47 -3.12
C THR A 48 13.78 2.12 -4.38
N ALA A 49 12.64 2.79 -4.56
CA ALA A 49 11.84 2.70 -5.76
C ALA A 49 11.41 4.10 -6.22
N PHE A 50 11.21 4.25 -7.52
CA PHE A 50 10.76 5.49 -8.15
C PHE A 50 9.68 5.17 -9.16
N GLY A 51 8.68 6.06 -9.32
CA GLY A 51 7.63 5.83 -10.28
C GLY A 51 6.52 6.86 -10.25
N LEU A 52 5.36 6.44 -10.73
CA LEU A 52 4.15 7.25 -10.85
C LEU A 52 3.18 6.95 -9.72
N HIS A 53 2.51 7.97 -9.24
CA HIS A 53 1.44 7.87 -8.27
C HIS A 53 0.29 8.80 -8.68
N ALA A 54 -0.92 8.28 -8.69
CA ALA A 54 -2.13 9.07 -8.86
C ALA A 54 -3.16 8.64 -7.80
N MET A 55 -3.87 9.62 -7.26
CA MET A 55 -4.95 9.42 -6.30
C MET A 55 -6.16 10.25 -6.72
N ARG A 56 -7.36 9.69 -6.54
CA ARG A 56 -8.62 10.40 -6.63
C ARG A 56 -9.36 10.24 -5.31
N PHE A 57 -9.86 11.33 -4.80
CA PHE A 57 -10.78 11.37 -3.68
C PHE A 57 -12.13 11.83 -4.22
N GLU A 58 -13.17 11.06 -3.98
CA GLU A 58 -14.52 11.32 -4.43
C GLU A 58 -15.40 11.57 -3.19
N ASP A 59 -15.92 12.79 -3.08
CA ASP A 59 -16.83 13.23 -2.03
C ASP A 59 -18.13 13.69 -2.70
N GLU A 60 -19.23 13.79 -1.94
CA GLU A 60 -20.53 14.25 -2.47
C GLU A 60 -20.48 15.64 -3.13
N ARG A 61 -19.49 16.47 -2.79
CA ARG A 61 -19.36 17.86 -3.22
C ARG A 61 -18.28 18.09 -4.26
N ASP A 62 -17.16 17.37 -4.14
CA ASP A 62 -15.94 17.65 -4.89
C ASP A 62 -15.13 16.39 -5.18
N ASP A 63 -14.53 16.35 -6.36
CA ASP A 63 -13.54 15.36 -6.74
C ASP A 63 -12.14 15.97 -6.67
N ASP A 64 -11.27 15.45 -5.80
CA ASP A 64 -9.88 15.84 -5.76
C ASP A 64 -9.01 14.83 -6.49
N LEU A 65 -8.14 15.31 -7.34
CA LEU A 65 -7.18 14.51 -8.08
C LEU A 65 -5.75 14.93 -7.75
N PHE A 66 -4.89 13.95 -7.56
CA PHE A 66 -3.44 14.11 -7.50
C PHE A 66 -2.78 13.20 -8.52
N ALA A 67 -1.75 13.70 -9.21
CA ALA A 67 -0.88 12.91 -10.06
C ALA A 67 0.55 13.44 -9.99
N GLY A 68 1.52 12.53 -9.80
CA GLY A 68 2.91 12.94 -9.63
C GLY A 68 3.90 11.81 -9.78
N VAL A 69 5.17 12.17 -9.62
CA VAL A 69 6.29 11.23 -9.51
C VAL A 69 6.64 11.06 -8.05
N GLN A 70 6.82 9.81 -7.63
CA GLN A 70 7.11 9.45 -6.25
C GLN A 70 8.41 8.69 -6.11
N HIS A 71 9.13 8.97 -5.05
CA HIS A 71 10.28 8.21 -4.61
C HIS A 71 9.99 7.58 -3.25
N ASN A 72 10.25 6.27 -3.13
CA ASN A 72 10.04 5.47 -1.94
C ASN A 72 11.37 4.98 -1.38
N TRP A 73 11.48 4.97 -0.05
CA TRP A 73 12.63 4.47 0.69
C TRP A 73 12.20 3.39 1.69
N LEU A 74 12.86 2.24 1.66
CA LEU A 74 12.88 1.29 2.77
C LEU A 74 13.91 1.79 3.79
N LEU A 75 13.46 2.51 4.81
CA LEU A 75 14.30 3.09 5.84
C LEU A 75 14.97 2.02 6.70
N LYS A 76 14.20 1.00 7.08
CA LYS A 76 14.68 -0.09 7.92
C LYS A 76 13.90 -1.37 7.66
N ARG A 77 14.63 -2.50 7.65
CA ARG A 77 14.08 -3.84 7.67
C ARG A 77 14.74 -4.63 8.80
N TRP A 78 13.91 -5.29 9.59
CA TRP A 78 14.32 -6.27 10.57
C TRP A 78 13.89 -7.65 10.08
N ASN A 79 14.87 -8.50 9.78
CA ASN A 79 14.62 -9.90 9.47
C ASN A 79 14.85 -10.69 10.75
N LEU A 80 13.78 -11.14 11.36
CA LEU A 80 13.76 -11.99 12.54
C LEU A 80 13.62 -13.47 12.11
N PRO A 81 13.89 -14.46 12.96
CA PRO A 81 13.81 -15.88 12.58
C PRO A 81 12.44 -16.30 11.98
N ASP A 82 11.35 -15.76 12.54
CA ASP A 82 9.98 -16.12 12.15
C ASP A 82 9.14 -14.91 11.77
N ALA A 83 9.75 -13.73 11.60
CA ALA A 83 9.03 -12.49 11.33
C ALA A 83 9.87 -11.51 10.52
N GLN A 84 9.19 -10.55 9.90
CA GLN A 84 9.80 -9.39 9.26
C GLN A 84 9.08 -8.13 9.74
N ALA A 85 9.82 -7.04 9.96
CA ALA A 85 9.27 -5.72 10.17
C ALA A 85 9.93 -4.72 9.25
N ASN A 86 9.16 -3.75 8.76
CA ASN A 86 9.65 -2.77 7.81
C ASN A 86 9.17 -1.37 8.17
N LEU A 87 10.00 -0.37 7.85
CA LEU A 87 9.65 1.04 7.85
C LEU A 87 9.93 1.63 6.47
N TYR A 88 8.94 2.31 5.92
CA TYR A 88 9.02 2.98 4.63
C TYR A 88 8.68 4.46 4.78
N LEU A 89 9.30 5.25 3.93
CA LEU A 89 8.98 6.65 3.69
C LEU A 89 8.84 6.85 2.19
N GLY A 90 7.97 7.76 1.77
CA GLY A 90 7.86 8.19 0.39
C GLY A 90 7.57 9.67 0.32
N ALA A 91 7.97 10.27 -0.79
CA ALA A 91 7.62 11.63 -1.13
C ALA A 91 7.34 11.73 -2.63
N ALA A 92 6.31 12.48 -3.00
CA ALA A 92 5.99 12.75 -4.39
C ALA A 92 5.89 14.26 -4.64
N ALA A 93 6.21 14.64 -5.86
CA ALA A 93 5.95 15.97 -6.41
C ALA A 93 5.11 15.82 -7.68
N GLY A 94 4.11 16.65 -7.82
CA GLY A 94 3.17 16.55 -8.92
C GLY A 94 2.22 17.73 -9.00
N LEU A 95 1.04 17.45 -9.48
CA LEU A 95 -0.05 18.40 -9.61
C LEU A 95 -1.29 17.83 -8.93
N ALA A 96 -2.09 18.70 -8.34
CA ALA A 96 -3.43 18.37 -7.86
C ALA A 96 -4.45 19.35 -8.39
N LYS A 97 -5.70 18.94 -8.40
CA LYS A 97 -6.85 19.81 -8.71
C LYS A 97 -8.05 19.37 -7.91
N GLN A 98 -8.89 20.32 -7.53
CA GLN A 98 -10.28 20.12 -7.12
C GLN A 98 -11.19 20.21 -8.34
N ASP A 99 -12.39 19.61 -8.29
CA ASP A 99 -13.32 19.64 -9.41
C ASP A 99 -13.71 21.08 -9.82
N GLY A 100 -13.67 21.34 -11.12
CA GLY A 100 -13.90 22.67 -11.66
C GLY A 100 -12.67 23.60 -11.69
N ASP A 101 -11.58 23.26 -10.98
CA ASP A 101 -10.39 24.08 -10.87
C ASP A 101 -9.27 23.70 -11.85
N SER A 102 -8.26 24.56 -11.94
CA SER A 102 -7.05 24.30 -12.72
C SER A 102 -6.06 23.48 -11.88
N TRP A 103 -5.15 22.76 -12.56
CA TRP A 103 -4.06 22.04 -11.91
C TRP A 103 -3.10 22.99 -11.20
N ALA A 104 -2.82 22.72 -9.93
CA ALA A 104 -1.85 23.44 -9.09
C ALA A 104 -0.70 22.51 -8.67
N PRO A 105 0.52 23.06 -8.41
CA PRO A 105 1.63 22.29 -7.86
C PRO A 105 1.23 21.64 -6.52
N ALA A 106 1.57 20.35 -6.37
CA ALA A 106 1.21 19.56 -5.21
C ALA A 106 2.34 18.65 -4.75
N GLY A 107 2.32 18.31 -3.47
CA GLY A 107 3.19 17.32 -2.86
C GLY A 107 2.40 16.19 -2.19
N LEU A 108 3.03 15.01 -2.10
CA LEU A 108 2.53 13.90 -1.30
C LEU A 108 3.63 13.40 -0.37
N GLY A 109 3.29 13.19 0.88
CA GLY A 109 4.11 12.49 1.88
C GLY A 109 3.49 11.15 2.22
N PHE A 110 4.33 10.12 2.37
CA PHE A 110 3.90 8.76 2.68
C PHE A 110 4.77 8.16 3.77
N PHE A 111 4.16 7.49 4.74
CA PHE A 111 4.83 6.69 5.75
C PHE A 111 4.09 5.37 5.94
N ARG A 112 4.86 4.28 6.08
CA ARG A 112 4.32 2.96 6.40
C ARG A 112 5.23 2.21 7.36
N ALA A 113 4.64 1.54 8.33
CA ALA A 113 5.26 0.55 9.20
C ALA A 113 4.46 -0.75 9.11
N ASP A 114 5.15 -1.88 8.95
CA ASP A 114 4.49 -3.19 8.99
C ASP A 114 5.31 -4.21 9.76
N TYR A 115 4.61 -5.21 10.30
CA TYR A 115 5.17 -6.39 10.92
C TYR A 115 4.38 -7.61 10.48
N GLU A 116 5.08 -8.63 10.04
CA GLU A 116 4.48 -9.85 9.54
C GLU A 116 5.24 -11.09 10.01
N THR A 117 4.50 -12.10 10.44
CA THR A 117 4.95 -13.48 10.61
C THR A 117 4.29 -14.35 9.54
N ARG A 118 4.49 -15.66 9.56
CA ARG A 118 3.72 -16.57 8.68
C ARG A 118 2.21 -16.69 9.06
N ARG A 119 1.75 -16.06 10.13
CA ARG A 119 0.39 -16.18 10.66
C ARG A 119 -0.23 -14.87 11.11
N ILE A 120 0.55 -13.87 11.46
CA ILE A 120 0.09 -12.58 11.98
C ILE A 120 0.64 -11.47 11.11
N PHE A 121 -0.22 -10.52 10.77
CA PHE A 121 0.11 -9.31 10.02
C PHE A 121 -0.41 -8.08 10.77
N THR A 122 0.40 -7.04 10.85
CA THR A 122 -0.04 -5.71 11.28
C THR A 122 0.60 -4.66 10.39
N ALA A 123 -0.12 -3.59 10.09
CA ALA A 123 0.42 -2.45 9.35
C ALA A 123 -0.22 -1.14 9.82
N PHE A 124 0.55 -0.09 9.71
CA PHE A 124 0.11 1.29 9.81
C PHE A 124 0.60 2.05 8.58
N GLU A 125 -0.26 2.83 7.96
CA GLU A 125 0.06 3.62 6.78
C GLU A 125 -0.58 4.99 6.88
N THR A 126 0.13 6.04 6.43
CA THR A 126 -0.45 7.36 6.24
C THR A 126 0.08 7.98 4.95
N LYS A 127 -0.81 8.61 4.19
CA LYS A 127 -0.53 9.40 2.99
C LYS A 127 -1.14 10.78 3.18
N LEU A 128 -0.39 11.82 2.88
CA LEU A 128 -0.83 13.22 2.98
C LEU A 128 -0.60 13.89 1.64
N VAL A 129 -1.64 14.41 1.02
CA VAL A 129 -1.59 15.19 -0.22
C VAL A 129 -1.87 16.64 0.12
N GLY A 130 -1.06 17.54 -0.41
CA GLY A 130 -1.22 18.98 -0.19
C GLY A 130 -0.90 19.80 -1.43
N SER A 131 -1.76 20.77 -1.72
CA SER A 131 -1.58 21.84 -2.69
C SER A 131 -2.18 23.15 -2.12
N GLU A 132 -2.36 24.19 -2.95
CA GLU A 132 -3.05 25.40 -2.57
C GLU A 132 -4.54 25.12 -2.21
N ASP A 133 -5.20 24.26 -3.01
CA ASP A 133 -6.65 24.02 -2.93
C ASP A 133 -6.98 22.64 -2.36
N VAL A 134 -6.10 21.64 -2.52
CA VAL A 134 -6.31 20.26 -2.06
C VAL A 134 -5.52 20.00 -0.78
N SER A 135 -6.21 19.51 0.24
CA SER A 135 -5.59 19.00 1.49
C SER A 135 -6.31 17.74 1.93
N ARG A 136 -5.72 16.58 1.63
CA ARG A 136 -6.27 15.25 1.95
C ARG A 136 -5.25 14.39 2.68
N GLY A 137 -5.73 13.62 3.65
CA GLY A 137 -4.93 12.65 4.36
C GLY A 137 -5.65 11.32 4.45
N VAL A 138 -4.94 10.22 4.19
CA VAL A 138 -5.43 8.86 4.40
C VAL A 138 -4.55 8.19 5.44
N THR A 139 -5.16 7.71 6.51
CA THR A 139 -4.45 6.97 7.55
C THR A 139 -5.15 5.65 7.80
N SER A 140 -4.42 4.55 7.77
CA SER A 140 -4.98 3.23 8.03
C SER A 140 -4.14 2.42 9.01
N ALA A 141 -4.83 1.59 9.77
CA ALA A 141 -4.25 0.57 10.63
C ALA A 141 -4.90 -0.78 10.34
N SER A 142 -4.09 -1.82 10.18
CA SER A 142 -4.57 -3.15 9.83
C SER A 142 -4.02 -4.19 10.77
N VAL A 143 -4.83 -5.20 11.09
CA VAL A 143 -4.43 -6.42 11.76
C VAL A 143 -5.05 -7.61 11.02
N GLY A 144 -4.27 -8.68 10.86
CA GLY A 144 -4.74 -9.85 10.15
C GLY A 144 -4.09 -11.14 10.61
N PHE A 145 -4.71 -12.24 10.25
CA PHE A 145 -4.13 -13.56 10.46
C PHE A 145 -4.35 -14.48 9.25
N ALA A 146 -3.40 -15.39 9.02
CA ALA A 146 -3.52 -16.45 8.03
C ALA A 146 -4.09 -17.72 8.70
N PRO A 147 -5.21 -18.28 8.23
CA PRO A 147 -5.80 -19.49 8.80
C PRO A 147 -4.93 -20.74 8.60
N TYR A 148 -4.06 -20.73 7.61
CA TYR A 148 -3.07 -21.77 7.33
C TYR A 148 -1.74 -21.15 6.88
N LYS A 149 -0.67 -21.95 6.87
CA LYS A 149 0.62 -21.55 6.28
C LYS A 149 0.67 -22.04 4.85
N ALA A 150 1.13 -21.22 3.93
CA ALA A 150 1.36 -21.56 2.53
C ALA A 150 2.77 -21.14 2.10
N GLU A 151 3.29 -21.76 1.07
CA GLU A 151 4.55 -21.36 0.43
C GLU A 151 4.30 -20.28 -0.64
N PHE A 152 5.36 -19.69 -1.19
CA PHE A 152 5.26 -18.56 -2.12
C PHE A 152 4.41 -18.87 -3.38
N GLU A 153 4.54 -20.07 -3.93
CA GLU A 153 3.79 -20.52 -5.12
C GLU A 153 2.39 -21.05 -4.79
N GLU A 154 2.05 -21.18 -3.51
CA GLU A 154 0.74 -21.60 -3.06
C GLU A 154 -0.16 -20.38 -2.81
N LEU A 155 -1.46 -20.61 -2.81
CA LEU A 155 -2.41 -19.56 -2.47
C LEU A 155 -2.34 -19.27 -0.96
N ASN A 156 -1.83 -18.11 -0.61
CA ASN A 156 -1.87 -17.56 0.74
C ASN A 156 -3.17 -16.78 0.93
N THR A 157 -3.86 -17.03 2.02
CA THR A 157 -5.10 -16.33 2.38
C THR A 157 -4.94 -15.68 3.75
N TRP A 158 -5.34 -14.42 3.85
CA TRP A 158 -5.34 -13.66 5.08
C TRP A 158 -6.72 -13.07 5.34
N LEU A 159 -7.17 -13.12 6.57
CA LEU A 159 -8.34 -12.40 7.06
C LEU A 159 -7.84 -11.16 7.78
N ILE A 160 -8.24 -9.99 7.33
CA ILE A 160 -7.72 -8.71 7.80
C ILE A 160 -8.88 -7.81 8.22
N LEU A 161 -8.71 -7.11 9.32
CA LEU A 161 -9.51 -5.97 9.72
C LEU A 161 -8.68 -4.70 9.54
N GLN A 162 -9.18 -3.74 8.78
CA GLN A 162 -8.59 -2.43 8.58
C GLN A 162 -9.48 -1.36 9.19
N LEU A 163 -8.86 -0.42 9.87
CA LEU A 163 -9.43 0.88 10.21
C LEU A 163 -8.82 1.89 9.25
N GLU A 164 -9.66 2.71 8.63
CA GLU A 164 -9.21 3.75 7.68
C GLU A 164 -9.90 5.06 8.00
N HIS A 165 -9.12 6.12 8.01
CA HIS A 165 -9.58 7.50 8.20
C HIS A 165 -9.13 8.33 7.01
N VAL A 166 -10.07 9.03 6.36
CA VAL A 166 -9.80 9.96 5.27
C VAL A 166 -10.15 11.37 5.75
N SER A 167 -9.13 12.22 5.93
CA SER A 167 -9.33 13.58 6.41
C SER A 167 -10.04 14.46 5.37
N GLY A 168 -10.98 15.28 5.82
CA GLY A 168 -11.72 16.22 4.97
C GLY A 168 -12.93 15.61 4.27
N MET A 169 -13.36 14.41 4.65
CA MET A 169 -14.61 13.76 4.19
C MET A 169 -15.62 13.68 5.35
N GLU A 170 -16.93 13.60 5.05
CA GLU A 170 -17.98 13.58 6.08
C GLU A 170 -17.96 12.30 6.92
N ASP A 171 -17.69 11.13 6.30
CA ASP A 171 -17.54 9.85 6.98
C ASP A 171 -16.06 9.52 7.20
N ASP A 172 -15.54 10.03 8.30
CA ASP A 172 -14.11 10.06 8.59
C ASP A 172 -13.47 8.69 8.87
N LEU A 173 -14.21 7.72 9.40
CA LEU A 173 -13.65 6.45 9.89
C LEU A 173 -14.40 5.24 9.34
N ALA A 174 -13.75 4.47 8.49
CA ALA A 174 -14.25 3.21 7.96
C ALA A 174 -13.63 2.00 8.69
N ILE A 175 -14.46 1.00 9.01
CA ILE A 175 -14.05 -0.33 9.47
C ILE A 175 -14.24 -1.29 8.31
N ILE A 176 -13.14 -1.89 7.82
CA ILE A 176 -13.13 -2.67 6.59
C ILE A 176 -12.61 -4.08 6.87
N PRO A 177 -13.49 -5.06 7.11
CA PRO A 177 -13.12 -6.47 7.01
C PRO A 177 -12.77 -6.81 5.56
N LYS A 178 -11.64 -7.50 5.34
CA LYS A 178 -11.17 -7.88 4.02
C LYS A 178 -10.45 -9.21 3.99
N ILE A 179 -10.48 -9.85 2.82
CA ILE A 179 -9.69 -11.04 2.51
C ILE A 179 -8.57 -10.63 1.59
N ARG A 180 -7.34 -11.04 1.92
CA ARG A 180 -6.17 -10.90 1.09
C ARG A 180 -5.79 -12.27 0.53
N LEU A 181 -5.60 -12.33 -0.77
CA LEU A 181 -5.13 -13.47 -1.52
C LEU A 181 -3.78 -13.14 -2.13
N PHE A 182 -2.81 -14.00 -1.95
CA PHE A 182 -1.48 -13.82 -2.50
C PHE A 182 -0.97 -15.14 -3.10
N LYS A 183 -0.44 -15.08 -4.32
CA LYS A 183 0.19 -16.22 -4.98
C LYS A 183 1.27 -15.77 -5.95
N GLY A 184 2.52 -16.14 -5.70
CA GLY A 184 3.66 -15.72 -6.51
C GLY A 184 3.75 -14.20 -6.56
N ASN A 185 3.65 -13.62 -7.75
CA ASN A 185 3.76 -12.18 -7.98
C ASN A 185 2.42 -11.42 -7.93
N TYR A 186 1.32 -12.10 -7.63
CA TYR A 186 -0.03 -11.52 -7.67
C TYR A 186 -0.60 -11.39 -6.27
N PHE A 187 -1.19 -10.26 -6.01
CA PHE A 187 -1.84 -9.90 -4.77
C PHE A 187 -3.22 -9.32 -5.06
N LEU A 188 -4.23 -9.74 -4.32
CA LEU A 188 -5.60 -9.25 -4.40
C LEU A 188 -6.17 -9.10 -3.00
N GLU A 189 -6.74 -7.95 -2.69
CA GLU A 189 -7.61 -7.77 -1.53
C GLU A 189 -9.03 -7.44 -1.97
N LEU A 190 -9.98 -8.06 -1.29
CA LEU A 190 -11.41 -7.81 -1.45
C LEU A 190 -12.00 -7.56 -0.07
N GLY A 191 -12.69 -6.46 0.08
CA GLY A 191 -13.33 -6.06 1.34
C GLY A 191 -14.60 -5.26 1.11
N CYS A 192 -15.25 -4.94 2.21
CA CYS A 192 -16.39 -4.04 2.23
C CYS A 192 -16.41 -3.36 3.59
N SER A 193 -16.58 -2.04 3.63
CA SER A 193 -16.77 -1.33 4.89
C SER A 193 -18.06 -1.78 5.58
N LEU A 194 -18.21 -1.52 6.86
CA LEU A 194 -19.44 -1.83 7.58
C LEU A 194 -20.62 -0.97 7.09
N GLU A 195 -20.35 0.14 6.42
CA GLU A 195 -21.33 1.02 5.76
C GLU A 195 -21.69 0.56 4.35
N GLY A 196 -21.02 -0.49 3.82
CA GLY A 196 -21.34 -1.09 2.53
C GLY A 196 -20.42 -0.65 1.37
N ALA A 197 -19.43 0.21 1.61
CA ALA A 197 -18.47 0.64 0.59
C ALA A 197 -17.53 -0.52 0.21
N PRO A 198 -17.46 -0.95 -1.06
CA PRO A 198 -16.57 -2.01 -1.50
C PRO A 198 -15.11 -1.53 -1.51
N LEU A 199 -14.18 -2.44 -1.17
CA LEU A 199 -12.74 -2.23 -1.31
C LEU A 199 -12.16 -3.30 -2.23
N VAL A 200 -11.38 -2.87 -3.21
CA VAL A 200 -10.60 -3.75 -4.08
C VAL A 200 -9.19 -3.21 -4.19
N ASN A 201 -8.18 -4.04 -3.88
CA ASN A 201 -6.78 -3.74 -4.14
C ASN A 201 -6.16 -4.88 -4.94
N PHE A 202 -5.44 -4.52 -5.98
CA PHE A 202 -4.67 -5.43 -6.82
C PHE A 202 -3.21 -4.97 -6.89
N MET A 203 -2.28 -5.92 -6.82
CA MET A 203 -0.86 -5.66 -7.04
C MET A 203 -0.24 -6.78 -7.85
N MET A 204 0.71 -6.40 -8.69
CA MET A 204 1.51 -7.34 -9.48
C MET A 204 2.97 -6.88 -9.50
N HIS A 205 3.89 -7.83 -9.33
CA HIS A 205 5.33 -7.64 -9.59
C HIS A 205 5.73 -8.28 -10.93
N PHE A 206 6.62 -7.64 -11.68
CA PHE A 206 7.14 -8.16 -12.95
C PHE A 206 8.54 -7.62 -13.27
#